data_00399c72021001875ade25fd51a52272
#
_entry.id   00399c72021001875ade25fd51a52272
#
_cell.length_a   1.000
_cell.length_b   1.000
_cell.length_c   1.000
_cell.angle_alpha   90.00
_cell.angle_beta   90.00
_cell.angle_gamma   90.00
#
_symmetry.space_group_name_H-M   'P 1'
#
loop_
_entity.id
_entity.type
_entity.pdbx_description
1 polymer ?
#
loop_
_entity_poly.entity_id
_entity_poly.type
_entity_poly.pdbx_seq_one_letter_code
_entity_poly.pdbx_strand_id
1 'polypeptide(L)'
;MYLKGSKLSLSKKRRQVNPWLLTFLLISIGALIYLNLVVVPMMDPPFVPTPTPTRDPQSFIQEAEALAAEGKYLQAIEAYQGAINADPQNITNYLKISRLQIYTDQLVQAQVNAQNAILLDNTV
;
A
#
# COMPACT_ATOMS: atom_id res chain seq x y z
N MET A 1 37.40 44.17 -59.23
CA MET A 1 36.31 44.27 -58.30
C MET A 1 36.62 43.29 -57.12
N TYR A 2 37.21 43.81 -56.04
CA TYR A 2 37.70 43.00 -54.90
C TYR A 2 36.60 42.93 -53.85
N LEU A 3 36.09 41.75 -53.60
CA LEU A 3 35.15 41.47 -52.50
C LEU A 3 35.93 41.45 -51.18
N LYS A 4 35.74 42.47 -50.36
CA LYS A 4 36.30 42.60 -49.05
C LYS A 4 35.49 41.75 -48.09
N GLY A 5 35.98 40.52 -47.80
CA GLY A 5 35.33 39.61 -46.86
C GLY A 5 35.26 40.21 -45.48
N SER A 6 34.08 40.40 -44.90
CA SER A 6 33.89 40.80 -43.52
C SER A 6 34.34 39.67 -42.61
N LYS A 7 35.37 39.90 -41.77
CA LYS A 7 35.78 38.96 -40.71
C LYS A 7 34.65 38.87 -39.67
N LEU A 8 33.85 37.83 -39.71
CA LEU A 8 32.92 37.53 -38.66
C LEU A 8 33.70 37.19 -37.39
N SER A 9 33.86 38.17 -36.52
CA SER A 9 34.45 37.98 -35.19
C SER A 9 33.40 37.31 -34.30
N LEU A 10 33.47 35.99 -34.18
CA LEU A 10 32.72 35.22 -33.19
C LEU A 10 33.38 35.35 -31.81
N SER A 11 33.41 36.56 -31.28
CA SER A 11 33.84 36.82 -29.92
C SER A 11 32.72 36.32 -28.98
N LYS A 12 32.81 35.06 -28.54
CA LYS A 12 31.96 34.51 -27.52
C LYS A 12 32.24 35.22 -26.19
N LYS A 13 31.45 36.25 -25.88
CA LYS A 13 31.55 37.02 -24.63
C LYS A 13 31.35 36.03 -23.49
N ARG A 14 32.43 35.60 -22.81
CA ARG A 14 32.36 34.77 -21.60
C ARG A 14 31.58 35.57 -20.57
N ARG A 15 30.35 35.11 -20.23
CA ARG A 15 29.61 35.63 -19.08
C ARG A 15 30.46 35.36 -17.86
N GLN A 16 30.94 36.41 -17.23
CA GLN A 16 31.58 36.31 -15.91
C GLN A 16 30.50 35.86 -14.94
N VAL A 17 30.59 34.62 -14.50
CA VAL A 17 29.72 34.09 -13.45
C VAL A 17 30.16 34.76 -12.15
N ASN A 18 29.22 35.42 -11.48
CA ASN A 18 29.47 36.07 -10.20
C ASN A 18 29.89 35.00 -9.18
N PRO A 19 31.13 35.04 -8.64
CA PRO A 19 31.63 33.99 -7.74
C PRO A 19 30.76 33.89 -6.47
N TRP A 20 30.18 35.00 -6.02
CA TRP A 20 29.25 35.05 -4.90
C TRP A 20 27.95 34.23 -5.15
N LEU A 21 27.43 34.29 -6.34
CA LEU A 21 26.23 33.57 -6.74
C LEU A 21 26.52 32.07 -6.83
N LEU A 22 27.73 31.70 -7.24
CA LEU A 22 28.15 30.30 -7.33
C LEU A 22 28.37 29.68 -5.94
N THR A 23 28.98 30.42 -5.01
CA THR A 23 29.14 29.98 -3.62
C THR A 23 27.79 29.86 -2.91
N PHE A 24 26.86 30.79 -3.12
CA PHE A 24 25.51 30.72 -2.57
C PHE A 24 24.75 29.50 -3.08
N LEU A 25 24.87 29.21 -4.39
CA LEU A 25 24.24 28.04 -5.00
C LEU A 25 24.78 26.73 -4.41
N LEU A 26 26.10 26.62 -4.22
CA LEU A 26 26.75 25.46 -3.62
C LEU A 26 26.28 25.22 -2.17
N ILE A 27 26.21 26.29 -1.38
CA ILE A 27 25.71 26.21 0.01
C ILE A 27 24.25 25.78 0.03
N SER A 28 23.43 26.33 -0.88
CA SER A 28 21.99 25.95 -0.97
C SER A 28 21.80 24.49 -1.34
N ILE A 29 22.58 23.98 -2.30
CA ILE A 29 22.56 22.57 -2.68
C ILE A 29 23.01 21.68 -1.50
N GLY A 30 24.06 22.04 -0.81
CA GLY A 30 24.56 21.34 0.38
C GLY A 30 23.51 21.28 1.49
N ALA A 31 22.82 22.40 1.74
CA ALA A 31 21.73 22.46 2.72
C ALA A 31 20.55 21.57 2.33
N LEU A 32 20.15 21.56 1.06
CA LEU A 32 19.08 20.69 0.57
C LEU A 32 19.44 19.19 0.68
N ILE A 33 20.68 18.84 0.37
CA ILE A 33 21.16 17.46 0.53
C ILE A 33 21.16 17.06 2.01
N TYR A 34 21.63 17.94 2.90
CA TYR A 34 21.62 17.71 4.34
C TYR A 34 20.19 17.51 4.88
N LEU A 35 19.26 18.38 4.48
CA LEU A 35 17.84 18.25 4.85
C LEU A 35 17.27 16.92 4.39
N ASN A 36 17.54 16.50 3.16
CA ASN A 36 16.99 15.29 2.59
C ASN A 36 17.59 14.01 3.22
N LEU A 37 18.91 13.99 3.47
CA LEU A 37 19.58 12.79 3.98
C LEU A 37 19.51 12.62 5.50
N VAL A 38 19.41 13.73 6.24
CA VAL A 38 19.52 13.72 7.71
C VAL A 38 18.19 14.08 8.36
N VAL A 39 17.55 15.16 7.93
CA VAL A 39 16.36 15.69 8.63
C VAL A 39 15.10 14.93 8.21
N VAL A 40 14.92 14.65 6.93
CA VAL A 40 13.72 13.95 6.44
C VAL A 40 13.56 12.53 7.01
N PRO A 41 14.62 11.70 7.12
CA PRO A 41 14.50 10.38 7.75
C PRO A 41 14.26 10.41 9.25
N MET A 42 14.58 11.52 9.94
CA MET A 42 14.32 11.70 11.38
C MET A 42 12.89 12.17 11.68
N MET A 43 12.17 12.64 10.67
CA MET A 43 10.76 13.03 10.83
C MET A 43 9.89 11.79 10.66
N ASP A 44 9.06 11.51 11.66
CA ASP A 44 8.00 10.52 11.51
C ASP A 44 7.12 10.91 10.31
N PRO A 45 6.83 9.96 9.41
CA PRO A 45 6.01 10.26 8.24
C PRO A 45 4.65 10.81 8.70
N PRO A 46 4.19 11.97 8.17
CA PRO A 46 2.96 12.62 8.62
C PRO A 46 1.69 11.79 8.37
N PHE A 47 1.82 10.72 7.62
CA PHE A 47 0.76 9.76 7.30
C PHE A 47 1.15 8.35 7.74
N VAL A 48 1.56 8.17 9.00
CA VAL A 48 1.57 6.83 9.59
C VAL A 48 0.10 6.43 9.73
N PRO A 49 -0.37 5.40 9.02
CA PRO A 49 -1.71 4.88 9.29
C PRO A 49 -1.69 4.46 10.76
N THR A 50 -2.44 5.18 11.58
CA THR A 50 -2.68 4.76 12.96
C THR A 50 -3.17 3.32 12.86
N PRO A 51 -2.52 2.33 13.52
CA PRO A 51 -3.05 0.98 13.52
C PRO A 51 -4.47 1.08 14.11
N THR A 52 -5.47 1.03 13.22
CA THR A 52 -6.85 0.85 13.64
C THR A 52 -6.82 -0.42 14.47
N PRO A 53 -7.27 -0.42 15.74
CA PRO A 53 -7.29 -1.62 16.54
C PRO A 53 -8.08 -2.67 15.74
N THR A 54 -7.35 -3.59 15.12
CA THR A 54 -7.95 -4.67 14.35
C THR A 54 -8.78 -5.46 15.35
N ARG A 55 -10.07 -5.48 15.16
CA ARG A 55 -10.99 -6.26 16.00
C ARG A 55 -10.47 -7.70 16.04
N ASP A 56 -10.43 -8.30 17.23
CA ASP A 56 -9.95 -9.65 17.45
C ASP A 56 -10.67 -10.64 16.50
N PRO A 57 -9.94 -11.51 15.77
CA PRO A 57 -10.54 -12.53 14.90
C PRO A 57 -11.61 -13.35 15.60
N GLN A 58 -11.44 -13.66 16.88
CA GLN A 58 -12.41 -14.42 17.67
C GLN A 58 -13.74 -13.69 17.84
N SER A 59 -13.73 -12.37 17.92
CA SER A 59 -14.98 -11.60 18.03
C SER A 59 -15.82 -11.66 16.76
N PHE A 60 -15.18 -11.70 15.59
CA PHE A 60 -15.86 -11.91 14.30
C PHE A 60 -16.45 -13.32 14.20
N ILE A 61 -15.73 -14.34 14.68
CA ILE A 61 -16.20 -15.72 14.68
C ILE A 61 -17.43 -15.87 15.58
N GLN A 62 -17.39 -15.32 16.79
CA GLN A 62 -18.53 -15.37 17.72
C GLN A 62 -19.77 -14.68 17.15
N GLU A 63 -19.59 -13.51 16.53
CA GLU A 63 -20.68 -12.80 15.85
C GLU A 63 -21.25 -13.62 14.68
N ALA A 64 -20.38 -14.21 13.86
CA ALA A 64 -20.80 -15.05 12.74
C ALA A 64 -21.59 -16.29 13.21
N GLU A 65 -21.15 -16.95 14.28
CA GLU A 65 -21.83 -18.09 14.86
C GLU A 65 -23.22 -17.72 15.42
N ALA A 66 -23.31 -16.58 16.12
CA ALA A 66 -24.58 -16.07 16.63
C ALA A 66 -25.56 -15.77 15.48
N LEU A 67 -25.09 -15.06 14.44
CA LEU A 67 -25.91 -14.75 13.26
C LEU A 67 -26.34 -16.00 12.49
N ALA A 68 -25.47 -17.00 12.38
CA ALA A 68 -25.78 -18.27 11.75
C ALA A 68 -26.83 -19.04 12.56
N ALA A 69 -26.76 -19.01 13.89
CA ALA A 69 -27.76 -19.64 14.77
C ALA A 69 -29.15 -18.98 14.66
N GLU A 70 -29.16 -17.66 14.38
CA GLU A 70 -30.41 -16.92 14.12
C GLU A 70 -30.95 -17.13 12.69
N GLY A 71 -30.26 -17.90 11.84
CA GLY A 71 -30.63 -18.10 10.43
C GLY A 71 -30.28 -16.92 9.51
N LYS A 72 -29.53 -15.93 10.01
CA LYS A 72 -29.07 -14.74 9.24
C LYS A 72 -27.80 -15.05 8.46
N TYR A 73 -27.88 -15.99 7.52
CA TYR A 73 -26.71 -16.57 6.86
C TYR A 73 -25.89 -15.57 6.06
N LEU A 74 -26.52 -14.59 5.40
CA LEU A 74 -25.77 -13.57 4.64
C LEU A 74 -24.90 -12.70 5.56
N GLN A 75 -25.44 -12.28 6.69
CA GLN A 75 -24.70 -11.50 7.68
C GLN A 75 -23.60 -12.32 8.36
N ALA A 76 -23.87 -13.61 8.61
CA ALA A 76 -22.87 -14.53 9.13
C ALA A 76 -21.69 -14.72 8.15
N ILE A 77 -21.96 -14.76 6.84
CA ILE A 77 -20.92 -14.80 5.79
C ILE A 77 -20.04 -13.56 5.85
N GLU A 78 -20.61 -12.37 5.99
CA GLU A 78 -19.87 -11.11 6.11
C GLU A 78 -18.99 -11.09 7.37
N ALA A 79 -19.52 -11.56 8.50
CA ALA A 79 -18.75 -11.65 9.75
C ALA A 79 -17.59 -12.66 9.64
N TYR A 80 -17.81 -13.85 9.04
CA TYR A 80 -16.71 -14.79 8.77
C TYR A 80 -15.69 -14.24 7.78
N GLN A 81 -16.10 -13.43 6.80
CA GLN A 81 -15.15 -12.74 5.91
C GLN A 81 -14.28 -11.76 6.69
N GLY A 82 -14.83 -11.07 7.69
CA GLY A 82 -14.08 -10.26 8.64
C GLY A 82 -13.05 -11.08 9.43
N ALA A 83 -13.44 -12.28 9.90
CA ALA A 83 -12.53 -13.20 10.57
C ALA A 83 -11.39 -13.69 9.66
N ILE A 84 -11.67 -14.00 8.39
CA ILE A 84 -10.66 -14.40 7.40
C ILE A 84 -9.68 -13.24 7.11
N ASN A 85 -10.19 -12.02 7.01
CA ASN A 85 -9.33 -10.84 6.78
C ASN A 85 -8.40 -10.57 7.97
N ALA A 86 -8.85 -10.87 9.20
CA ALA A 86 -8.06 -10.70 10.41
C ALA A 86 -7.07 -11.87 10.65
N ASP A 87 -7.46 -13.10 10.27
CA ASP A 87 -6.63 -14.30 10.34
C ASP A 87 -6.83 -15.18 9.10
N PRO A 88 -6.05 -14.93 8.02
CA PRO A 88 -6.17 -15.65 6.77
C PRO A 88 -5.69 -17.12 6.82
N GLN A 89 -5.02 -17.52 7.90
CA GLN A 89 -4.47 -18.89 8.02
C GLN A 89 -5.47 -19.85 8.69
N ASN A 90 -6.57 -19.36 9.19
CA ASN A 90 -7.57 -20.18 9.89
C ASN A 90 -8.46 -20.93 8.91
N ILE A 91 -8.12 -22.19 8.63
CA ILE A 91 -8.83 -23.09 7.71
C ILE A 91 -10.31 -23.22 8.08
N THR A 92 -10.62 -23.24 9.38
CA THR A 92 -11.98 -23.44 9.88
C THR A 92 -12.93 -22.35 9.39
N ASN A 93 -12.46 -21.11 9.27
CA ASN A 93 -13.27 -19.99 8.80
C ASN A 93 -13.70 -20.19 7.33
N TYR A 94 -12.78 -20.67 6.48
CA TYR A 94 -13.08 -20.96 5.07
C TYR A 94 -14.09 -22.10 4.94
N LEU A 95 -14.00 -23.13 5.76
CA LEU A 95 -14.96 -24.24 5.76
C LEU A 95 -16.35 -23.80 6.25
N LYS A 96 -16.41 -22.97 7.29
CA LYS A 96 -17.68 -22.45 7.79
C LYS A 96 -18.36 -21.51 6.79
N ILE A 97 -17.61 -20.60 6.16
CA ILE A 97 -18.16 -19.70 5.16
C ILE A 97 -18.63 -20.45 3.91
N SER A 98 -17.87 -21.44 3.43
CA SER A 98 -18.29 -22.25 2.27
C SER A 98 -19.61 -23.00 2.53
N ARG A 99 -19.80 -23.54 3.74
CA ARG A 99 -21.04 -24.19 4.12
C ARG A 99 -22.24 -23.23 4.12
N LEU A 100 -22.08 -22.02 4.67
CA LEU A 100 -23.13 -21.00 4.68
C LEU A 100 -23.46 -20.52 3.26
N GLN A 101 -22.45 -20.41 2.40
CA GLN A 101 -22.62 -20.05 0.99
C GLN A 101 -23.42 -21.10 0.19
N ILE A 102 -23.29 -22.38 0.53
CA ILE A 102 -24.15 -23.42 -0.04
C ILE A 102 -25.61 -23.20 0.38
N TYR A 103 -25.87 -22.85 1.64
CA TYR A 103 -27.26 -22.60 2.12
C TYR A 103 -27.87 -21.33 1.50
N THR A 104 -27.06 -20.41 1.02
CA THR A 104 -27.50 -19.16 0.38
C THR A 104 -27.40 -19.20 -1.15
N ASP A 105 -27.20 -20.40 -1.74
CA ASP A 105 -27.06 -20.62 -3.20
C ASP A 105 -25.89 -19.89 -3.86
N GLN A 106 -24.86 -19.56 -3.08
CA GLN A 106 -23.62 -18.93 -3.56
C GLN A 106 -22.56 -19.98 -3.91
N LEU A 107 -22.88 -20.90 -4.84
CA LEU A 107 -22.10 -22.11 -5.10
C LEU A 107 -20.68 -21.83 -5.59
N VAL A 108 -20.48 -20.79 -6.41
CA VAL A 108 -19.17 -20.43 -6.95
C VAL A 108 -18.23 -19.96 -5.82
N GLN A 109 -18.73 -19.10 -4.94
CA GLN A 109 -17.98 -18.60 -3.80
C GLN A 109 -17.68 -19.72 -2.79
N ALA A 110 -18.64 -20.61 -2.56
CA ALA A 110 -18.47 -21.79 -1.72
C ALA A 110 -17.33 -22.69 -2.23
N GLN A 111 -17.25 -22.91 -3.54
CA GLN A 111 -16.19 -23.69 -4.17
C GLN A 111 -14.82 -23.02 -3.97
N VAL A 112 -14.72 -21.71 -4.18
CA VAL A 112 -13.47 -20.96 -4.00
C VAL A 112 -12.99 -21.05 -2.56
N ASN A 113 -13.88 -20.84 -1.59
CA ASN A 113 -13.52 -20.92 -0.17
C ASN A 113 -13.14 -22.35 0.25
N ALA A 114 -13.81 -23.37 -0.26
CA ALA A 114 -13.42 -24.75 -0.01
C ALA A 114 -12.03 -25.07 -0.60
N GLN A 115 -11.70 -24.57 -1.79
CA GLN A 115 -10.37 -24.72 -2.38
C GLN A 115 -9.29 -24.01 -1.57
N ASN A 116 -9.57 -22.80 -1.07
CA ASN A 116 -8.65 -22.07 -0.19
C ASN A 116 -8.38 -22.86 1.10
N ALA A 117 -9.40 -23.48 1.69
CA ALA A 117 -9.22 -24.34 2.85
C ALA A 117 -8.29 -25.53 2.57
N ILE A 118 -8.46 -26.19 1.42
CA ILE A 118 -7.61 -27.33 1.00
C ILE A 118 -6.16 -26.88 0.76
N LEU A 119 -5.96 -25.71 0.12
CA LEU A 119 -4.62 -25.17 -0.14
C LEU A 119 -3.89 -24.88 1.17
N LEU A 120 -4.58 -24.30 2.15
CA LEU A 120 -4.02 -24.02 3.47
C LEU A 120 -3.66 -25.31 4.23
N ASP A 121 -4.50 -26.34 4.17
CA ASP A 121 -4.25 -27.63 4.81
C ASP A 121 -3.00 -28.34 4.25
N ASN A 122 -2.77 -28.22 2.95
CA ASN A 122 -1.60 -28.81 2.28
C ASN A 122 -0.29 -28.04 2.53
N THR A 123 -0.32 -26.86 3.13
CA THR A 123 0.86 -26.03 3.41
C THR A 123 1.38 -26.15 4.84
N VAL A 124 0.66 -26.85 5.73
CA VAL A 124 1.00 -27.12 7.13
C VAL A 124 1.64 -28.50 7.24
#